data_f3c05ba7bd00ae65b8f626f5317b9a31
#
_entry.id   f3c05ba7bd00ae65b8f626f5317b9a31
#
_cell.length_a   1.000
_cell.length_b   1.000
_cell.length_c   1.000
_cell.angle_alpha   90.00
_cell.angle_beta   90.00
_cell.angle_gamma   90.00
#
_symmetry.space_group_name_H-M   'P 1'
#
loop_
_entity.id
_entity.type
_entity.pdbx_description
1 polymer ?
#
loop_
_entity_poly.entity_id
_entity_poly.type
_entity_poly.pdbx_seq_one_letter_code
_entity_poly.pdbx_strand_id
1 'polypeptide(L)'
;GASVVKTANKAGKLSKPLRNHFGKLASEMVDVSALRKGLSEVKLPTFKTPAVKEVRSTIADLNWSAVMKGDFSSFRPLISSMMPIDVDAAKMSFKGAIKPNVASEVGTLVSNATVITKVGGVKTTFRALEHADDAKDLSRFTKLTSKYGERTSAVVKILGKTAIKLGKLAYWLAALMIGILGWFMWSAWLLFSVTRGTTRLLVRKAGKA
;
A
#
# COMPACT_ATOMS: atom_id res chain seq x y z
N GLY A 1 -8.40 1.31 5.69
CA GLY A 1 -7.16 0.56 5.36
C GLY A 1 -7.44 -0.55 4.37
N ALA A 2 -8.12 -1.60 4.77
CA ALA A 2 -8.38 -2.76 3.89
C ALA A 2 -9.12 -2.38 2.60
N SER A 3 -10.14 -1.52 2.69
CA SER A 3 -10.89 -1.01 1.53
C SER A 3 -9.97 -0.28 0.53
N VAL A 4 -9.05 0.53 1.01
CA VAL A 4 -8.11 1.27 0.15
C VAL A 4 -7.12 0.32 -0.55
N VAL A 5 -6.63 -0.70 0.16
CA VAL A 5 -5.75 -1.73 -0.43
C VAL A 5 -6.49 -2.52 -1.52
N LYS A 6 -7.75 -2.89 -1.27
CA LYS A 6 -8.62 -3.56 -2.26
C LYS A 6 -8.83 -2.69 -3.50
N THR A 7 -9.13 -1.41 -3.30
CA THR A 7 -9.30 -0.45 -4.41
C THR A 7 -8.00 -0.25 -5.18
N ALA A 8 -6.85 -0.13 -4.49
CA ALA A 8 -5.54 -0.03 -5.12
C ALA A 8 -5.21 -1.27 -5.98
N ASN A 9 -5.54 -2.47 -5.48
CA ASN A 9 -5.35 -3.70 -6.25
C ASN A 9 -6.21 -3.74 -7.51
N LYS A 10 -7.50 -3.38 -7.42
CA LYS A 10 -8.42 -3.29 -8.57
C LYS A 10 -7.96 -2.25 -9.59
N ALA A 11 -7.44 -1.13 -9.12
CA ALA A 11 -6.93 -0.05 -9.97
C ALA A 11 -5.52 -0.32 -10.55
N GLY A 12 -4.92 -1.48 -10.29
CA GLY A 12 -3.56 -1.79 -10.73
C GLY A 12 -2.46 -0.97 -10.03
N LYS A 13 -2.80 -0.31 -8.91
CA LYS A 13 -1.91 0.57 -8.13
C LYS A 13 -1.20 -0.16 -7.00
N LEU A 14 -1.16 -1.48 -7.03
CA LEU A 14 -0.40 -2.30 -6.11
C LEU A 14 0.88 -2.78 -6.79
N SER A 15 2.04 -2.55 -6.18
CA SER A 15 3.32 -3.00 -6.75
C SER A 15 3.32 -4.52 -6.96
N LYS A 16 4.03 -4.98 -7.98
CA LYS A 16 4.14 -6.41 -8.29
C LYS A 16 4.72 -7.22 -7.09
N PRO A 17 5.82 -6.76 -6.44
CA PRO A 17 6.35 -7.41 -5.25
C PRO A 17 5.34 -7.44 -4.08
N LEU A 18 4.68 -6.32 -3.79
CA LEU A 18 3.70 -6.25 -2.70
C LEU A 18 2.48 -7.15 -2.98
N ARG A 19 2.03 -7.25 -4.23
CA ARG A 19 0.97 -8.19 -4.63
C ARG A 19 1.39 -9.64 -4.42
N ASN A 20 2.62 -9.99 -4.80
CA ASN A 20 3.17 -11.33 -4.58
C ASN A 20 3.33 -11.62 -3.09
N HIS A 21 3.78 -10.63 -2.31
CA HIS A 21 3.90 -10.73 -0.86
C HIS A 21 2.53 -10.99 -0.21
N PHE A 22 1.49 -10.24 -0.56
CA PHE A 22 0.12 -10.53 -0.12
C PHE A 22 -0.36 -11.91 -0.54
N GLY A 23 -0.04 -12.33 -1.77
CA GLY A 23 -0.37 -13.66 -2.25
C GLY A 23 0.29 -14.78 -1.43
N LYS A 24 1.56 -14.59 -1.05
CA LYS A 24 2.30 -15.50 -0.18
C LYS A 24 1.72 -15.53 1.22
N LEU A 25 1.51 -14.36 1.83
CA LEU A 25 0.88 -14.27 3.16
C LEU A 25 -0.50 -14.94 3.17
N ALA A 26 -1.30 -14.73 2.12
CA ALA A 26 -2.61 -15.36 2.00
C ALA A 26 -2.54 -16.90 1.93
N SER A 27 -1.54 -17.45 1.22
CA SER A 27 -1.33 -18.91 1.14
C SER A 27 -0.75 -19.50 2.42
N GLU A 28 0.04 -18.73 3.17
CA GLU A 28 0.69 -19.16 4.40
C GLU A 28 -0.19 -18.95 5.67
N MET A 29 -1.22 -18.12 5.54
CA MET A 29 -2.07 -17.74 6.68
C MET A 29 -2.81 -18.91 7.29
N VAL A 30 -3.24 -19.87 6.48
CA VAL A 30 -4.00 -21.05 6.92
C VAL A 30 -3.09 -22.27 6.84
N ASP A 31 -2.82 -22.87 7.98
CA ASP A 31 -2.22 -24.18 8.05
C ASP A 31 -3.28 -25.25 7.73
N VAL A 32 -3.26 -25.71 6.48
CA VAL A 32 -4.21 -26.71 5.98
C VAL A 32 -4.10 -28.04 6.77
N SER A 33 -2.90 -28.36 7.26
CA SER A 33 -2.67 -29.58 8.07
C SER A 33 -3.29 -29.46 9.45
N ALA A 34 -3.08 -28.31 10.12
CA ALA A 34 -3.70 -28.02 11.40
C ALA A 34 -5.23 -27.91 11.27
N LEU A 35 -5.72 -27.28 10.19
CA LEU A 35 -7.13 -27.21 9.88
C LEU A 35 -7.73 -28.63 9.68
N ARG A 36 -7.08 -29.47 8.88
CA ARG A 36 -7.52 -30.85 8.63
C ARG A 36 -7.54 -31.68 9.93
N LYS A 37 -6.52 -31.53 10.79
CA LYS A 37 -6.45 -32.18 12.09
C LYS A 37 -7.57 -31.72 13.02
N GLY A 38 -7.77 -30.43 13.19
CA GLY A 38 -8.85 -29.87 14.02
C GLY A 38 -10.24 -30.27 13.53
N LEU A 39 -10.42 -30.45 12.24
CA LEU A 39 -11.66 -30.85 11.63
C LEU A 39 -11.88 -32.37 11.67
N SER A 40 -10.83 -33.20 11.62
CA SER A 40 -10.95 -34.66 11.77
C SER A 40 -11.37 -35.07 13.18
N GLU A 41 -11.03 -34.28 14.20
CA GLU A 41 -11.48 -34.48 15.57
C GLU A 41 -13.00 -34.23 15.76
N VAL A 42 -13.63 -33.49 14.85
CA VAL A 42 -15.08 -33.15 14.88
C VAL A 42 -15.95 -34.17 14.14
N LYS A 43 -15.44 -35.33 13.71
CA LYS A 43 -16.17 -36.40 12.98
C LYS A 43 -17.01 -35.91 11.79
N LEU A 44 -16.43 -35.18 10.88
CA LEU A 44 -17.12 -34.57 9.75
C LEU A 44 -17.01 -35.37 8.45
N PRO A 45 -18.08 -35.49 7.66
CA PRO A 45 -18.00 -36.11 6.35
C PRO A 45 -17.34 -35.16 5.33
N THR A 46 -16.55 -35.73 4.45
CA THR A 46 -15.88 -35.19 3.27
C THR A 46 -15.78 -33.67 3.10
N PHE A 47 -14.54 -33.12 3.19
CA PHE A 47 -14.23 -31.73 2.91
C PHE A 47 -14.13 -31.39 1.42
N LYS A 48 -14.68 -30.25 1.02
CA LYS A 48 -14.30 -29.57 -0.21
C LYS A 48 -13.21 -28.55 0.13
N THR A 49 -12.01 -28.72 -0.42
CA THR A 49 -10.95 -27.71 -0.35
C THR A 49 -11.39 -26.48 -1.14
N PRO A 50 -11.45 -25.28 -0.51
CA PRO A 50 -11.82 -24.07 -1.24
C PRO A 50 -10.81 -23.77 -2.32
N ALA A 51 -11.28 -23.22 -3.42
CA ALA A 51 -10.39 -22.75 -4.46
C ALA A 51 -9.51 -21.60 -3.91
N VAL A 52 -8.22 -21.60 -4.22
CA VAL A 52 -7.26 -20.56 -3.82
C VAL A 52 -7.79 -19.14 -4.13
N LYS A 53 -8.62 -19.01 -5.17
CA LYS A 53 -9.26 -17.77 -5.57
C LYS A 53 -10.30 -17.29 -4.54
N GLU A 54 -11.09 -18.17 -3.95
CA GLU A 54 -12.09 -17.85 -2.92
C GLU A 54 -11.43 -17.48 -1.59
N VAL A 55 -10.39 -18.19 -1.19
CA VAL A 55 -9.59 -17.84 -0.02
C VAL A 55 -8.98 -16.45 -0.18
N ARG A 56 -8.43 -16.16 -1.35
CA ARG A 56 -7.80 -14.87 -1.66
C ARG A 56 -8.80 -13.72 -1.66
N SER A 57 -10.01 -13.92 -2.19
CA SER A 57 -11.06 -12.89 -2.18
C SER A 57 -11.58 -12.63 -0.77
N THR A 58 -11.79 -13.68 0.02
CA THR A 58 -12.26 -13.56 1.42
C THR A 58 -11.24 -12.86 2.29
N ILE A 59 -9.94 -13.18 2.14
CA ILE A 59 -8.86 -12.49 2.88
C ILE A 59 -8.80 -11.00 2.53
N ALA A 60 -9.08 -10.64 1.27
CA ALA A 60 -9.12 -9.23 0.85
C ALA A 60 -10.31 -8.45 1.47
N ASP A 61 -11.38 -9.15 1.85
CA ASP A 61 -12.59 -8.57 2.43
C ASP A 61 -12.64 -8.63 3.96
N LEU A 62 -11.64 -9.25 4.62
CA LEU A 62 -11.57 -9.41 6.06
C LEU A 62 -11.48 -8.09 6.84
N ASN A 63 -12.24 -8.02 7.93
CA ASN A 63 -12.04 -7.00 8.95
C ASN A 63 -10.87 -7.39 9.88
N TRP A 64 -9.65 -7.05 9.47
CA TRP A 64 -8.43 -7.38 10.19
C TRP A 64 -8.38 -6.84 11.61
N SER A 65 -9.04 -5.71 11.89
CA SER A 65 -9.15 -5.17 13.24
C SER A 65 -9.97 -6.07 14.17
N ALA A 66 -11.00 -6.69 13.64
CA ALA A 66 -11.83 -7.65 14.39
C ALA A 66 -11.09 -8.99 14.58
N VAL A 67 -10.42 -9.47 13.53
CA VAL A 67 -9.60 -10.71 13.59
C VAL A 67 -8.50 -10.61 14.65
N MET A 68 -7.82 -9.46 14.74
CA MET A 68 -6.79 -9.21 15.76
C MET A 68 -7.36 -9.23 17.19
N LYS A 69 -8.65 -8.92 17.36
CA LYS A 69 -9.36 -9.00 18.64
C LYS A 69 -9.97 -10.38 18.92
N GLY A 70 -9.74 -11.35 18.03
CA GLY A 70 -10.28 -12.70 18.14
C GLY A 70 -11.70 -12.87 17.57
N ASP A 71 -12.23 -11.89 16.87
CA ASP A 71 -13.50 -11.98 16.16
C ASP A 71 -13.28 -12.50 14.72
N PHE A 72 -13.62 -13.78 14.52
CA PHE A 72 -13.50 -14.47 13.23
C PHE A 72 -14.81 -14.50 12.44
N SER A 73 -15.80 -13.66 12.79
CA SER A 73 -17.11 -13.62 12.10
C SER A 73 -17.00 -13.32 10.60
N SER A 74 -15.99 -12.56 10.20
CA SER A 74 -15.70 -12.25 8.80
C SER A 74 -15.22 -13.45 7.96
N PHE A 75 -14.83 -14.56 8.60
CA PHE A 75 -14.53 -15.83 7.89
C PHE A 75 -15.77 -16.68 7.63
N ARG A 76 -16.93 -16.29 8.15
CA ARG A 76 -18.18 -17.07 8.04
C ARG A 76 -18.54 -17.47 6.60
N PRO A 77 -18.41 -16.59 5.57
CA PRO A 77 -18.69 -17.00 4.20
C PRO A 77 -17.76 -18.09 3.69
N LEU A 78 -16.48 -18.04 4.06
CA LEU A 78 -15.49 -19.07 3.69
C LEU A 78 -15.78 -20.39 4.39
N ILE A 79 -16.12 -20.32 5.67
CA ILE A 79 -16.47 -21.51 6.49
C ILE A 79 -17.75 -22.16 5.95
N SER A 80 -18.78 -21.38 5.63
CA SER A 80 -20.04 -21.89 5.12
C SER A 80 -19.94 -22.50 3.71
N SER A 81 -19.01 -21.99 2.87
CA SER A 81 -18.76 -22.60 1.56
C SER A 81 -18.01 -23.94 1.64
N MET A 82 -17.25 -24.13 2.72
CA MET A 82 -16.48 -25.36 2.99
C MET A 82 -17.28 -26.44 3.73
N MET A 83 -18.30 -26.04 4.50
CA MET A 83 -19.02 -26.96 5.42
C MET A 83 -20.50 -26.58 5.60
N PRO A 84 -21.40 -27.54 5.53
CA PRO A 84 -22.80 -27.40 5.98
C PRO A 84 -22.96 -27.59 7.51
N ILE A 85 -21.98 -27.21 8.36
CA ILE A 85 -21.93 -27.68 9.76
C ILE A 85 -21.60 -26.56 10.75
N ASP A 86 -21.90 -26.83 12.01
CA ASP A 86 -21.79 -26.03 13.23
C ASP A 86 -20.64 -25.00 13.19
N VAL A 87 -21.03 -23.73 13.08
CA VAL A 87 -20.16 -22.59 12.93
C VAL A 87 -19.19 -22.42 14.10
N ASP A 88 -19.54 -22.88 15.29
CA ASP A 88 -18.71 -22.68 16.49
C ASP A 88 -17.58 -23.71 16.59
N ALA A 89 -17.81 -24.95 16.18
CA ALA A 89 -16.79 -25.99 16.10
C ALA A 89 -15.77 -25.63 14.99
N ALA A 90 -16.25 -25.13 13.84
CA ALA A 90 -15.40 -24.63 12.77
C ALA A 90 -14.55 -23.43 13.23
N LYS A 91 -15.10 -22.53 14.02
CA LYS A 91 -14.44 -21.35 14.58
C LYS A 91 -13.24 -21.71 15.45
N MET A 92 -13.37 -22.74 16.30
CA MET A 92 -12.26 -23.23 17.14
C MET A 92 -11.14 -23.85 16.30
N SER A 93 -11.48 -24.66 15.31
CA SER A 93 -10.53 -25.30 14.40
C SER A 93 -9.79 -24.26 13.55
N PHE A 94 -10.48 -23.21 13.09
CA PHE A 94 -9.85 -22.09 12.37
C PHE A 94 -8.92 -21.26 13.25
N LYS A 95 -9.27 -21.04 14.52
CA LYS A 95 -8.42 -20.31 15.48
C LYS A 95 -7.07 -20.98 15.66
N GLY A 96 -7.02 -22.32 15.68
CA GLY A 96 -5.78 -23.09 15.73
C GLY A 96 -5.01 -23.17 14.41
N ALA A 97 -5.69 -22.99 13.27
CA ALA A 97 -5.09 -23.09 11.95
C ALA A 97 -4.53 -21.77 11.41
N ILE A 98 -4.88 -20.63 12.01
CA ILE A 98 -4.34 -19.33 11.61
C ILE A 98 -2.97 -19.12 12.25
N LYS A 99 -1.96 -18.95 11.42
CA LYS A 99 -0.60 -18.63 11.88
C LYS A 99 -0.56 -17.19 12.43
N PRO A 100 -0.31 -16.98 13.73
CA PRO A 100 -0.40 -15.64 14.35
C PRO A 100 0.61 -14.65 13.77
N ASN A 101 1.78 -15.14 13.36
CA ASN A 101 2.82 -14.31 12.75
C ASN A 101 2.36 -13.70 11.41
N VAL A 102 1.69 -14.49 10.58
CA VAL A 102 1.19 -14.06 9.27
C VAL A 102 0.02 -13.09 9.46
N ALA A 103 -0.89 -13.39 10.39
CA ALA A 103 -2.00 -12.51 10.72
C ALA A 103 -1.51 -11.14 11.22
N SER A 104 -0.49 -11.14 12.07
CA SER A 104 0.16 -9.91 12.57
C SER A 104 0.78 -9.09 11.44
N GLU A 105 1.45 -9.75 10.48
CA GLU A 105 2.08 -9.06 9.35
C GLU A 105 1.05 -8.41 8.42
N VAL A 106 -0.02 -9.12 8.09
CA VAL A 106 -1.14 -8.55 7.32
C VAL A 106 -1.83 -7.43 8.08
N GLY A 107 -2.03 -7.59 9.39
CA GLY A 107 -2.56 -6.54 10.26
C GLY A 107 -1.69 -5.27 10.22
N THR A 108 -0.38 -5.44 10.24
CA THR A 108 0.59 -4.34 10.14
C THR A 108 0.52 -3.64 8.79
N LEU A 109 0.42 -4.39 7.69
CA LEU A 109 0.26 -3.82 6.33
C LEU A 109 -1.01 -2.97 6.22
N VAL A 110 -2.14 -3.50 6.69
CA VAL A 110 -3.43 -2.80 6.66
C VAL A 110 -3.44 -1.60 7.59
N SER A 111 -2.85 -1.71 8.78
CA SER A 111 -2.71 -0.61 9.73
C SER A 111 -1.87 0.53 9.15
N ASN A 112 -0.73 0.21 8.57
CA ASN A 112 0.13 1.20 7.90
C ASN A 112 -0.61 1.91 6.76
N ALA A 113 -1.32 1.18 5.90
CA ALA A 113 -2.15 1.77 4.85
C ALA A 113 -3.24 2.69 5.42
N THR A 114 -3.84 2.33 6.56
CA THR A 114 -4.84 3.16 7.26
C THR A 114 -4.25 4.46 7.75
N VAL A 115 -3.08 4.41 8.40
CA VAL A 115 -2.39 5.61 8.90
C VAL A 115 -2.00 6.53 7.75
N ILE A 116 -1.43 5.97 6.67
CA ILE A 116 -1.08 6.75 5.48
C ILE A 116 -2.32 7.42 4.88
N THR A 117 -3.46 6.72 4.82
CA THR A 117 -4.71 7.27 4.30
C THR A 117 -5.23 8.41 5.17
N LYS A 118 -5.18 8.24 6.50
CA LYS A 118 -5.67 9.23 7.46
C LYS A 118 -4.85 10.52 7.45
N VAL A 119 -3.54 10.41 7.33
CA VAL A 119 -2.60 11.54 7.46
C VAL A 119 -2.23 12.15 6.09
N GLY A 120 -2.03 11.31 5.09
CA GLY A 120 -1.55 11.71 3.76
C GLY A 120 -2.61 11.67 2.65
N GLY A 121 -3.82 11.18 2.97
CA GLY A 121 -4.90 11.03 2.01
C GLY A 121 -4.77 9.80 1.09
N VAL A 122 -5.83 9.51 0.36
CA VAL A 122 -5.95 8.33 -0.52
C VAL A 122 -4.89 8.32 -1.64
N LYS A 123 -4.59 9.48 -2.20
CA LYS A 123 -3.58 9.64 -3.26
C LYS A 123 -2.18 9.24 -2.80
N THR A 124 -1.81 9.63 -1.57
CA THR A 124 -0.54 9.25 -0.95
C THR A 124 -0.49 7.75 -0.69
N THR A 125 -1.61 7.17 -0.25
CA THR A 125 -1.72 5.72 0.00
C THR A 125 -1.54 4.92 -1.29
N PHE A 126 -2.17 5.31 -2.39
CA PHE A 126 -2.00 4.62 -3.68
C PHE A 126 -0.54 4.67 -4.13
N ARG A 127 0.15 5.79 -3.99
CA ARG A 127 1.57 5.89 -4.30
C ARG A 127 2.44 5.05 -3.36
N ALA A 128 2.10 5.01 -2.07
CA ALA A 128 2.79 4.14 -1.13
C ALA A 128 2.69 2.67 -1.55
N LEU A 129 1.48 2.21 -1.89
CA LEU A 129 1.22 0.85 -2.34
C LEU A 129 1.84 0.52 -3.72
N GLU A 130 1.97 1.52 -4.60
CA GLU A 130 2.62 1.39 -5.91
C GLU A 130 4.15 1.21 -5.80
N HIS A 131 4.76 1.77 -4.76
CA HIS A 131 6.22 1.79 -4.59
C HIS A 131 6.75 0.88 -3.47
N ALA A 132 5.93 0.46 -2.52
CA ALA A 132 6.33 -0.46 -1.46
C ALA A 132 6.46 -1.89 -2.00
N ASP A 133 7.50 -2.60 -1.56
CA ASP A 133 7.72 -3.99 -1.91
C ASP A 133 7.24 -4.94 -0.81
N ASP A 134 7.28 -4.50 0.46
CA ASP A 134 6.94 -5.29 1.63
C ASP A 134 6.31 -4.44 2.76
N ALA A 135 6.01 -5.10 3.89
CA ALA A 135 5.48 -4.45 5.09
C ALA A 135 6.45 -3.42 5.69
N LYS A 136 7.75 -3.65 5.56
CA LYS A 136 8.80 -2.78 6.10
C LYS A 136 8.87 -1.46 5.33
N ASP A 137 8.76 -1.53 4.01
CA ASP A 137 8.69 -0.34 3.17
C ASP A 137 7.43 0.48 3.46
N LEU A 138 6.29 -0.18 3.63
CA LEU A 138 5.04 0.49 3.99
C LEU A 138 5.13 1.16 5.37
N SER A 139 5.80 0.54 6.34
CA SER A 139 6.08 1.12 7.66
C SER A 139 6.98 2.36 7.56
N ARG A 140 8.03 2.32 6.73
CA ARG A 140 8.88 3.49 6.45
C ARG A 140 8.08 4.62 5.81
N PHE A 141 7.19 4.26 4.89
CA PHE A 141 6.29 5.22 4.26
C PHE A 141 5.33 5.86 5.26
N THR A 142 4.81 5.07 6.20
CA THR A 142 3.96 5.57 7.29
C THR A 142 4.72 6.62 8.12
N LYS A 143 5.97 6.34 8.50
CA LYS A 143 6.81 7.31 9.24
C LYS A 143 7.04 8.60 8.46
N LEU A 144 7.27 8.48 7.15
CA LEU A 144 7.45 9.64 6.27
C LEU A 144 6.15 10.44 6.19
N THR A 145 5.01 9.77 6.01
CA THR A 145 3.69 10.43 5.91
C THR A 145 3.27 11.07 7.22
N SER A 146 3.51 10.44 8.35
CA SER A 146 3.22 11.02 9.67
C SER A 146 3.99 12.33 9.90
N LYS A 147 5.18 12.47 9.29
CA LYS A 147 5.99 13.67 9.43
C LYS A 147 5.62 14.79 8.43
N TYR A 148 5.31 14.43 7.19
CA TYR A 148 5.16 15.38 6.08
C TYR A 148 3.73 15.46 5.50
N GLY A 149 2.81 14.64 6.00
CA GLY A 149 1.41 14.64 5.58
C GLY A 149 1.25 14.42 4.08
N GLU A 150 0.40 15.21 3.46
CA GLU A 150 0.10 15.15 2.01
C GLU A 150 1.32 15.46 1.12
N ARG A 151 2.30 16.23 1.62
CA ARG A 151 3.55 16.56 0.89
C ARG A 151 4.35 15.31 0.55
N THR A 152 4.20 14.23 1.31
CA THR A 152 4.79 12.92 1.02
C THR A 152 4.46 12.45 -0.39
N SER A 153 3.25 12.70 -0.86
CA SER A 153 2.81 12.37 -2.23
C SER A 153 3.68 13.03 -3.31
N ALA A 154 4.08 14.29 -3.11
CA ALA A 154 4.96 15.02 -4.05
C ALA A 154 6.39 14.47 -4.00
N VAL A 155 6.93 14.22 -2.80
CA VAL A 155 8.27 13.65 -2.61
C VAL A 155 8.41 12.29 -3.32
N VAL A 156 7.41 11.43 -3.18
CA VAL A 156 7.40 10.11 -3.82
C VAL A 156 7.24 10.22 -5.34
N LYS A 157 6.49 11.20 -5.82
CA LYS A 157 6.38 11.46 -7.27
C LYS A 157 7.74 11.77 -7.89
N ILE A 158 8.59 12.51 -7.18
CA ILE A 158 9.91 12.94 -7.68
C ILE A 158 10.96 11.84 -7.51
N LEU A 159 10.99 11.19 -6.36
CA LEU A 159 12.06 10.28 -5.95
C LEU A 159 11.68 8.78 -6.06
N GLY A 160 10.41 8.46 -6.35
CA GLY A 160 9.93 7.09 -6.48
C GLY A 160 10.27 6.22 -5.26
N LYS A 161 10.74 5.00 -5.51
CA LYS A 161 11.19 4.04 -4.48
C LYS A 161 12.33 4.58 -3.60
N THR A 162 13.15 5.47 -4.12
CA THR A 162 14.28 6.04 -3.40
C THR A 162 13.81 6.86 -2.20
N ALA A 163 12.61 7.48 -2.30
CA ALA A 163 12.00 8.21 -1.18
C ALA A 163 11.82 7.34 0.07
N ILE A 164 11.46 6.07 -0.12
CA ILE A 164 11.24 5.11 0.97
C ILE A 164 12.54 4.76 1.67
N LYS A 165 13.63 4.58 0.92
CA LYS A 165 14.94 4.22 1.45
C LYS A 165 15.61 5.40 2.15
N LEU A 166 15.48 6.59 1.60
CA LEU A 166 16.14 7.81 2.10
C LEU A 166 15.40 8.44 3.30
N GLY A 167 14.11 8.17 3.50
CA GLY A 167 13.35 8.70 4.64
C GLY A 167 13.38 10.23 4.72
N LYS A 168 13.99 10.79 5.78
CA LYS A 168 14.08 12.24 5.99
C LYS A 168 14.87 12.97 4.89
N LEU A 169 15.92 12.34 4.36
CA LEU A 169 16.75 12.88 3.30
C LEU A 169 15.98 13.05 1.99
N ALA A 170 14.98 12.20 1.74
CA ALA A 170 14.15 12.28 0.55
C ALA A 170 13.43 13.63 0.42
N TYR A 171 12.89 14.15 1.52
CA TYR A 171 12.22 15.45 1.52
C TYR A 171 13.20 16.59 1.21
N TRP A 172 14.38 16.57 1.82
CA TRP A 172 15.40 17.58 1.62
C TRP A 172 15.94 17.57 0.19
N LEU A 173 16.21 16.39 -0.38
CA LEU A 173 16.62 16.23 -1.77
C LEU A 173 15.55 16.69 -2.76
N ALA A 174 14.28 16.36 -2.50
CA ALA A 174 13.19 16.81 -3.35
C ALA A 174 13.05 18.35 -3.34
N ALA A 175 13.16 18.97 -2.16
CA ALA A 175 13.14 20.43 -2.02
C ALA A 175 14.32 21.09 -2.75
N LEU A 176 15.51 20.50 -2.66
CA LEU A 176 16.72 20.97 -3.33
C LEU A 176 16.58 20.87 -4.86
N MET A 177 16.06 19.76 -5.39
CA MET A 177 15.80 19.60 -6.83
C MET A 177 14.81 20.64 -7.35
N ILE A 178 13.72 20.89 -6.61
CA ILE A 178 12.73 21.92 -6.98
C ILE A 178 13.38 23.30 -6.98
N GLY A 179 14.22 23.58 -5.98
CA GLY A 179 14.95 24.85 -5.89
C GLY A 179 15.89 25.07 -7.07
N ILE A 180 16.67 24.06 -7.44
CA ILE A 180 17.58 24.11 -8.60
C ILE A 180 16.78 24.35 -9.90
N LEU A 181 15.70 23.60 -10.12
CA LEU A 181 14.85 23.77 -11.30
C LEU A 181 14.23 25.18 -11.36
N GLY A 182 13.77 25.69 -10.23
CA GLY A 182 13.25 27.06 -10.12
C GLY A 182 14.31 28.12 -10.48
N TRP A 183 15.53 27.91 -9.98
CA TRP A 183 16.64 28.80 -10.29
C TRP A 183 17.03 28.80 -11.78
N PHE A 184 17.06 27.62 -12.40
CA PHE A 184 17.27 27.47 -13.84
C PHE A 184 16.18 28.14 -14.66
N MET A 185 14.94 27.97 -14.31
CA MET A 185 13.82 28.62 -15.01
C MET A 185 13.89 30.13 -14.88
N TRP A 186 14.23 30.63 -13.71
CA TRP A 186 14.35 32.07 -13.46
C TRP A 186 15.51 32.68 -14.21
N SER A 187 16.70 32.04 -14.24
CA SER A 187 17.86 32.48 -15.01
C SER A 187 17.61 32.46 -16.52
N ALA A 188 16.95 31.43 -17.05
CA ALA A 188 16.55 31.37 -18.44
C ALA A 188 15.58 32.50 -18.83
N TRP A 189 14.61 32.78 -17.92
CA TRP A 189 13.68 33.90 -18.13
C TRP A 189 14.40 35.28 -18.14
N LEU A 190 15.38 35.48 -17.26
CA LEU A 190 16.21 36.67 -17.23
C LEU A 190 17.03 36.84 -18.54
N LEU A 191 17.69 35.78 -18.98
CA LEU A 191 18.41 35.78 -20.24
C LEU A 191 17.52 36.14 -21.43
N PHE A 192 16.32 35.54 -21.49
CA PHE A 192 15.34 35.82 -22.51
C PHE A 192 14.84 37.27 -22.48
N SER A 193 14.61 37.86 -21.31
CA SER A 193 14.17 39.23 -21.15
C SER A 193 15.26 40.25 -21.54
N VAL A 194 16.52 39.95 -21.21
CA VAL A 194 17.67 40.79 -21.61
C VAL A 194 17.88 40.77 -23.13
N THR A 195 17.86 39.58 -23.76
CA THR A 195 17.99 39.47 -25.22
C THR A 195 16.86 40.18 -25.96
N ARG A 196 15.62 40.08 -25.46
CA ARG A 196 14.48 40.78 -26.04
C ARG A 196 14.55 42.28 -25.86
N GLY A 197 15.17 42.77 -24.78
CA GLY A 197 15.43 44.18 -24.53
C GLY A 197 16.51 44.75 -25.46
N THR A 198 17.61 44.04 -25.62
CA THR A 198 18.73 44.45 -26.47
C THR A 198 18.38 44.47 -27.96
N THR A 199 17.62 43.49 -28.46
CA THR A 199 17.14 43.47 -29.86
C THR A 199 16.23 44.66 -30.16
N ARG A 200 15.34 45.05 -29.24
CA ARG A 200 14.48 46.26 -29.41
C ARG A 200 15.27 47.56 -29.46
N LEU A 201 16.33 47.68 -28.68
CA LEU A 201 17.19 48.84 -28.68
C LEU A 201 18.02 48.97 -29.98
N LEU A 202 18.51 47.83 -30.50
CA LEU A 202 19.25 47.79 -31.76
C LEU A 202 18.38 48.16 -32.96
N VAL A 203 17.17 47.62 -33.04
CA VAL A 203 16.20 47.94 -34.10
C VAL A 203 15.80 49.41 -34.05
N ARG A 204 15.64 49.97 -32.85
CA ARG A 204 15.32 51.40 -32.69
C ARG A 204 16.43 52.35 -33.09
N LYS A 205 17.71 51.93 -32.93
CA LYS A 205 18.89 52.68 -33.39
C LYS A 205 19.05 52.59 -34.91
N ALA A 206 18.87 51.44 -35.52
CA ALA A 206 18.99 51.25 -36.97
C ALA A 206 17.88 51.93 -37.76
N GLY A 207 16.73 52.21 -37.19
CA GLY A 207 15.64 52.94 -37.84
C GLY A 207 15.73 54.48 -37.75
N LYS A 208 16.80 55.00 -37.11
CA LYS A 208 17.07 56.49 -37.02
C LYS A 208 18.29 56.96 -37.80
N ALA A 209 19.01 56.06 -38.47
CA ALA A 209 20.07 56.30 -39.41
C ALA A 209 19.55 56.24 -40.86
#